data_8f27305f2acf8d8119589fcb033af6c4
#
_entry.id   8f27305f2acf8d8119589fcb033af6c4
#
_cell.length_a   1.000
_cell.length_b   1.000
_cell.length_c   1.000
_cell.angle_alpha   90.00
_cell.angle_beta   90.00
_cell.angle_gamma   90.00
#
_symmetry.space_group_name_H-M   'P 1'
#
loop_
_entity.id
_entity.type
_entity.pdbx_description
1 polymer ?
#
loop_
_entity_poly.entity_id
_entity_poly.type
_entity_poly.pdbx_seq_one_letter_code
_entity_poly.pdbx_strand_id
1 'polypeptide(L)'
;DGGGGLEEGQYLVRLNSNGGFVDVDRDGERDGFAVTNIFTSLLSGKGFPKIDWSLIAALSALVAISGSGGLSNTPISNYTRDEGWGMGHHVGAIPSVVGGLEISLSHQGMVFNPDAPGAMPRWRRWFRHVMRDQLVVWMPACFIGIALPSMLSVEFLDRGTVVPDKWVAATMTADGVAEAVAGLEIQDNLSQLNADEIASLEQDRLEARSSGIGRMFWFFTIFCGFLVLAPSMSTSADGIIRRWVDVFWTTSDRLRSMPPGAIKIVYFRVLACYAAFGFVALCLNKPDELLKYATTIYNYALGISCIHTVIVNRALLPQKLQAKGVIQVALCMFGLFFLFIAVMSTLRTFSVI
;
A
#
# COMPACT_ATOMS: atom_id res chain seq x y z
N ASP A 1 6.17 45.81 -6.62
CA ASP A 1 6.60 45.29 -7.94
C ASP A 1 7.69 44.24 -7.74
N GLY A 2 7.33 43.04 -7.40
CA GLY A 2 8.20 41.88 -7.31
C GLY A 2 7.42 40.64 -7.71
N GLY A 3 6.95 40.61 -8.96
CA GLY A 3 6.41 39.43 -9.58
C GLY A 3 7.53 38.42 -9.84
N GLY A 4 7.99 37.72 -8.80
CA GLY A 4 8.79 36.55 -8.95
C GLY A 4 7.88 35.42 -9.45
N GLY A 5 7.78 35.28 -10.79
CA GLY A 5 7.17 34.14 -11.41
C GLY A 5 7.88 32.88 -10.88
N LEU A 6 7.10 31.90 -10.45
CA LEU A 6 7.63 30.58 -10.09
C LEU A 6 8.41 30.05 -11.30
N GLU A 7 9.69 29.75 -11.13
CA GLU A 7 10.48 29.10 -12.17
C GLU A 7 9.91 27.70 -12.43
N GLU A 8 9.96 27.26 -13.67
CA GLU A 8 9.53 25.93 -14.10
C GLU A 8 10.15 24.86 -13.19
N GLY A 9 9.35 24.24 -12.32
CA GLY A 9 9.78 23.24 -11.32
C GLY A 9 9.58 23.60 -9.86
N GLN A 10 9.06 24.78 -9.52
CA GLN A 10 8.73 25.16 -8.14
C GLN A 10 7.27 24.84 -7.81
N TYR A 11 7.06 23.73 -7.14
CA TYR A 11 5.72 23.28 -6.73
C TYR A 11 5.76 22.82 -5.28
N LEU A 12 5.34 23.62 -4.39
CA LEU A 12 4.71 23.32 -3.10
C LEU A 12 4.85 24.52 -2.18
N VAL A 13 3.75 25.19 -1.97
CA VAL A 13 3.65 26.19 -0.91
C VAL A 13 3.22 25.44 0.35
N ARG A 14 3.97 25.60 1.43
CA ARG A 14 3.64 25.03 2.72
C ARG A 14 2.50 25.83 3.32
N LEU A 15 1.35 25.18 3.55
CA LEU A 15 0.21 25.81 4.25
C LEU A 15 0.20 25.36 5.72
N ASN A 16 -0.13 26.28 6.62
CA ASN A 16 -0.39 25.95 8.01
C ASN A 16 -1.80 25.34 8.18
N SER A 17 -2.12 24.84 9.38
CA SER A 17 -3.42 24.22 9.70
C SER A 17 -4.65 25.11 9.46
N ASN A 18 -4.45 26.40 9.21
CA ASN A 18 -5.51 27.39 9.00
C ASN A 18 -5.55 27.87 7.52
N GLY A 19 -4.84 27.20 6.61
CA GLY A 19 -4.79 27.56 5.19
C GLY A 19 -3.90 28.77 4.87
N GLY A 20 -3.17 29.29 5.84
CA GLY A 20 -2.19 30.36 5.63
C GLY A 20 -0.81 29.83 5.24
N PHE A 21 -0.01 30.67 4.60
CA PHE A 21 1.37 30.32 4.24
C PHE A 21 2.25 30.13 5.48
N VAL A 22 3.18 29.18 5.40
CA VAL A 22 4.26 29.05 6.38
C VAL A 22 5.48 29.79 5.85
N ASP A 23 5.88 30.79 6.58
CA ASP A 23 7.14 31.48 6.46
C ASP A 23 8.04 30.90 7.57
N VAL A 24 8.94 29.99 7.22
CA VAL A 24 9.75 29.22 8.17
C VAL A 24 10.93 30.04 8.67
N ASP A 25 11.50 30.88 7.81
CA ASP A 25 12.67 31.72 8.12
C ASP A 25 12.30 33.16 8.51
N ARG A 26 11.02 33.53 8.43
CA ARG A 26 10.45 34.83 8.82
C ARG A 26 11.03 36.01 8.03
N ASP A 27 11.37 35.80 6.78
CA ASP A 27 11.84 36.86 5.88
C ASP A 27 10.70 37.65 5.22
N GLY A 28 9.45 37.24 5.45
CA GLY A 28 8.24 37.83 4.87
C GLY A 28 7.95 37.31 3.45
N GLU A 29 8.75 36.42 2.93
CA GLU A 29 8.51 35.74 1.66
C GLU A 29 7.87 34.36 1.89
N ARG A 30 7.25 33.85 0.86
CA ARG A 30 6.57 32.54 0.92
C ARG A 30 7.57 31.43 0.72
N ASP A 31 7.80 30.61 1.73
CA ASP A 31 8.65 29.42 1.60
C ASP A 31 8.08 28.44 0.59
N GLY A 32 8.64 28.43 -0.60
CA GLY A 32 8.40 27.44 -1.63
C GLY A 32 9.57 26.45 -1.69
N PHE A 33 9.27 25.16 -1.63
CA PHE A 33 10.28 24.14 -1.95
C PHE A 33 10.31 23.89 -3.45
N ALA A 34 11.44 24.10 -4.08
CA ALA A 34 11.67 23.64 -5.44
C ALA A 34 11.63 22.11 -5.46
N VAL A 35 10.60 21.55 -6.09
CA VAL A 35 10.54 20.11 -6.33
C VAL A 35 11.47 19.76 -7.45
N THR A 36 12.66 19.31 -7.09
CA THR A 36 13.64 18.87 -8.08
C THR A 36 13.40 17.41 -8.40
N ASN A 37 13.29 17.07 -9.67
CA ASN A 37 13.23 15.68 -10.08
C ASN A 37 14.53 14.96 -9.65
N ILE A 38 14.37 13.86 -8.87
CA ILE A 38 15.49 13.10 -8.32
C ILE A 38 16.46 12.64 -9.42
N PHE A 39 15.92 12.18 -10.55
CA PHE A 39 16.74 11.67 -11.65
C PHE A 39 17.52 12.78 -12.34
N THR A 40 16.90 13.93 -12.62
CA THR A 40 17.59 15.06 -13.22
C THR A 40 18.62 15.66 -12.28
N SER A 41 18.35 15.72 -10.98
CA SER A 41 19.29 16.20 -9.98
C SER A 41 20.52 15.29 -9.87
N LEU A 42 20.33 13.97 -9.83
CA LEU A 42 21.43 13.01 -9.81
C LEU A 42 22.24 13.01 -11.09
N LEU A 43 21.57 13.04 -12.26
CA LEU A 43 22.24 13.07 -13.58
C LEU A 43 22.98 14.37 -13.82
N SER A 44 22.49 15.50 -13.30
CA SER A 44 23.15 16.80 -13.39
C SER A 44 24.24 17.04 -12.35
N GLY A 45 24.53 16.07 -11.49
CA GLY A 45 25.55 16.17 -10.46
C GLY A 45 25.20 17.08 -9.28
N LYS A 46 23.94 17.53 -9.16
CA LYS A 46 23.46 18.39 -8.06
C LYS A 46 23.24 17.62 -6.74
N GLY A 47 23.41 16.30 -6.76
CA GLY A 47 23.22 15.44 -5.59
C GLY A 47 21.76 15.08 -5.32
N PHE A 48 21.50 14.52 -4.15
CA PHE A 48 20.14 14.18 -3.70
C PHE A 48 19.39 15.47 -3.32
N PRO A 49 18.12 15.66 -3.79
CA PRO A 49 17.31 16.78 -3.34
C PRO A 49 17.07 16.71 -1.83
N LYS A 50 16.86 17.87 -1.20
CA LYS A 50 16.54 17.94 0.22
C LYS A 50 15.25 17.15 0.52
N ILE A 51 15.31 16.23 1.48
CA ILE A 51 14.16 15.46 1.93
C ILE A 51 13.41 16.27 2.98
N ASP A 52 12.12 16.50 2.74
CA ASP A 52 11.26 17.07 3.76
C ASP A 52 10.84 15.98 4.77
N TRP A 53 11.50 16.01 5.91
CA TRP A 53 11.23 15.07 7.00
C TRP A 53 9.83 15.20 7.60
N SER A 54 9.12 16.30 7.36
CA SER A 54 7.73 16.44 7.80
C SER A 54 6.79 15.48 7.06
N LEU A 55 7.18 15.05 5.86
CA LEU A 55 6.43 14.10 5.04
C LEU A 55 6.80 12.64 5.28
N ILE A 56 7.71 12.35 6.25
CA ILE A 56 8.20 10.99 6.49
C ILE A 56 7.07 9.99 6.78
N ALA A 57 6.01 10.41 7.45
CA ALA A 57 4.86 9.55 7.72
C ALA A 57 4.09 9.19 6.42
N ALA A 58 3.91 10.15 5.51
CA ALA A 58 3.30 9.90 4.20
C ALA A 58 4.20 9.03 3.33
N LEU A 59 5.52 9.31 3.31
CA LEU A 59 6.50 8.49 2.62
C LEU A 59 6.52 7.06 3.17
N SER A 60 6.47 6.90 4.48
CA SER A 60 6.36 5.60 5.16
C SER A 60 5.12 4.84 4.69
N ALA A 61 3.99 5.52 4.54
CA ALA A 61 2.77 4.93 4.03
C ALA A 61 2.92 4.45 2.58
N LEU A 62 3.46 5.28 1.70
CA LEU A 62 3.72 4.93 0.30
C LEU A 62 4.67 3.74 0.17
N VAL A 63 5.76 3.72 0.94
CA VAL A 63 6.73 2.62 0.96
C VAL A 63 6.10 1.32 1.45
N ALA A 64 5.28 1.38 2.51
CA ALA A 64 4.61 0.21 3.07
C ALA A 64 3.55 -0.39 2.14
N ILE A 65 2.85 0.46 1.37
CA ILE A 65 1.79 0.03 0.44
C ILE A 65 2.38 -0.41 -0.89
N SER A 66 3.57 0.07 -1.25
CA SER A 66 4.20 -0.31 -2.51
C SER A 66 4.33 -1.83 -2.60
N GLY A 67 3.88 -2.38 -3.71
CA GLY A 67 3.88 -3.82 -3.89
C GLY A 67 2.77 -4.56 -3.15
N SER A 68 1.58 -3.98 -3.03
CA SER A 68 0.37 -4.58 -2.42
C SER A 68 0.33 -4.58 -0.89
N GLY A 69 1.20 -3.84 -0.24
CA GLY A 69 1.17 -3.59 1.20
C GLY A 69 1.61 -4.74 2.10
N GLY A 70 2.55 -4.45 2.97
CA GLY A 70 2.94 -5.31 4.08
C GLY A 70 3.25 -6.76 3.71
N LEU A 71 2.69 -7.69 4.46
CA LEU A 71 2.86 -9.14 4.27
C LEU A 71 1.86 -9.75 3.26
N SER A 72 1.28 -8.96 2.36
CA SER A 72 0.27 -9.43 1.41
C SER A 72 0.78 -10.46 0.39
N ASN A 73 2.09 -10.61 0.24
CA ASN A 73 2.67 -11.71 -0.55
C ASN A 73 2.41 -13.10 0.06
N THR A 74 2.07 -13.18 1.35
CA THR A 74 1.78 -14.47 1.99
C THR A 74 0.43 -15.08 1.58
N PRO A 75 -0.64 -14.34 1.20
CA PRO A 75 -1.83 -14.92 0.59
C PRO A 75 -1.53 -15.72 -0.67
N ILE A 76 -0.54 -15.34 -1.49
CA ILE A 76 -0.13 -16.11 -2.67
C ILE A 76 0.34 -17.51 -2.26
N SER A 77 1.10 -17.62 -1.18
CA SER A 77 1.54 -18.91 -0.64
C SER A 77 0.38 -19.76 -0.16
N ASN A 78 -0.59 -19.15 0.52
CA ASN A 78 -1.80 -19.83 0.97
C ASN A 78 -2.65 -20.28 -0.23
N TYR A 79 -2.84 -19.41 -1.22
CA TYR A 79 -3.55 -19.74 -2.45
C TYR A 79 -2.91 -20.92 -3.19
N THR A 80 -1.59 -20.88 -3.42
CA THR A 80 -0.87 -21.98 -4.09
C THR A 80 -0.96 -23.30 -3.31
N ARG A 81 -0.97 -23.23 -1.98
CA ARG A 81 -1.22 -24.40 -1.11
C ARG A 81 -2.65 -24.91 -1.28
N ASP A 82 -3.62 -24.03 -1.20
CA ASP A 82 -5.04 -24.38 -1.21
C ASP A 82 -5.48 -24.93 -2.59
N GLU A 83 -4.85 -24.46 -3.66
CA GLU A 83 -4.99 -25.02 -5.02
C GLU A 83 -4.20 -26.33 -5.24
N GLY A 84 -3.46 -26.80 -4.23
CA GLY A 84 -2.66 -28.02 -4.31
C GLY A 84 -1.45 -27.93 -5.23
N TRP A 85 -0.94 -26.73 -5.51
CA TRP A 85 0.21 -26.55 -6.36
C TRP A 85 1.52 -26.86 -5.63
N GLY A 86 2.43 -27.57 -6.32
CA GLY A 86 3.73 -27.94 -5.74
C GLY A 86 3.60 -28.79 -4.48
N MET A 87 4.17 -28.33 -3.37
CA MET A 87 4.07 -29.02 -2.08
C MET A 87 2.67 -28.88 -1.43
N GLY A 88 1.83 -27.96 -1.89
CA GLY A 88 0.47 -27.80 -1.39
C GLY A 88 -0.36 -29.07 -1.50
N HIS A 89 -0.12 -29.89 -2.51
CA HIS A 89 -0.77 -31.21 -2.65
C HIS A 89 -0.56 -32.16 -1.46
N HIS A 90 0.53 -32.00 -0.73
CA HIS A 90 0.90 -32.86 0.41
C HIS A 90 0.56 -32.26 1.78
N VAL A 91 0.29 -30.98 1.86
CA VAL A 91 0.18 -30.25 3.13
C VAL A 91 -1.29 -30.10 3.58
N GLY A 92 -2.22 -30.20 2.65
CA GLY A 92 -3.64 -29.94 2.90
C GLY A 92 -4.01 -28.45 2.76
N ALA A 93 -5.29 -28.21 2.55
CA ALA A 93 -5.85 -26.89 2.30
C ALA A 93 -6.82 -26.46 3.41
N ILE A 94 -6.94 -25.15 3.66
CA ILE A 94 -8.10 -24.62 4.38
C ILE A 94 -9.26 -24.68 3.39
N PRO A 95 -10.35 -25.42 3.70
CA PRO A 95 -11.45 -25.56 2.78
C PRO A 95 -12.02 -24.20 2.42
N SER A 96 -12.35 -24.03 1.13
CA SER A 96 -13.12 -22.86 0.68
C SER A 96 -14.46 -22.84 1.46
N VAL A 97 -14.95 -21.63 1.77
CA VAL A 97 -16.26 -21.43 2.41
C VAL A 97 -17.38 -22.09 1.58
N VAL A 98 -17.15 -22.21 0.26
CA VAL A 98 -18.08 -22.81 -0.70
C VAL A 98 -17.40 -24.00 -1.37
N GLY A 99 -17.74 -25.22 -0.94
CA GLY A 99 -17.49 -26.43 -1.73
C GLY A 99 -16.10 -27.06 -1.68
N GLY A 100 -15.27 -26.79 -0.66
CA GLY A 100 -13.94 -27.41 -0.55
C GLY A 100 -13.96 -28.85 0.00
N LEU A 101 -12.98 -29.67 -0.42
CA LEU A 101 -12.71 -30.99 0.20
C LEU A 101 -12.27 -30.82 1.64
N GLU A 102 -12.77 -31.64 2.54
CA GLU A 102 -12.36 -31.69 3.95
C GLU A 102 -10.99 -32.38 4.03
N ILE A 103 -9.93 -31.59 4.03
CA ILE A 103 -8.57 -32.08 4.20
C ILE A 103 -8.04 -31.56 5.53
N SER A 104 -7.43 -32.43 6.34
CA SER A 104 -6.79 -32.02 7.59
C SER A 104 -5.52 -31.20 7.28
N LEU A 105 -5.41 -30.01 7.89
CA LEU A 105 -4.19 -29.22 7.80
C LEU A 105 -3.03 -29.92 8.51
N SER A 106 -1.92 -30.09 7.81
CA SER A 106 -0.67 -30.53 8.42
C SER A 106 -0.10 -29.39 9.29
N HIS A 107 0.29 -29.72 10.51
CA HIS A 107 0.97 -28.80 11.43
C HIS A 107 2.50 -28.86 11.31
N GLN A 108 3.01 -29.72 10.44
CA GLN A 108 4.45 -29.83 10.15
C GLN A 108 4.74 -29.37 8.73
N GLY A 109 5.77 -28.54 8.59
CA GLY A 109 6.29 -28.18 7.28
C GLY A 109 6.97 -29.37 6.61
N MET A 110 6.77 -29.54 5.32
CA MET A 110 7.39 -30.58 4.51
C MET A 110 8.31 -30.00 3.47
N VAL A 111 9.49 -30.57 3.34
CA VAL A 111 10.46 -30.23 2.28
C VAL A 111 10.69 -31.49 1.46
N PHE A 112 10.60 -31.38 0.13
CA PHE A 112 10.88 -32.51 -0.75
C PHE A 112 12.39 -32.87 -0.73
N ASN A 113 12.69 -34.13 -1.00
CA ASN A 113 14.08 -34.58 -1.14
C ASN A 113 14.69 -34.01 -2.45
N PRO A 114 15.67 -33.09 -2.39
CA PRO A 114 16.29 -32.52 -3.58
C PRO A 114 17.11 -33.52 -4.39
N ASP A 115 17.49 -34.65 -3.79
CA ASP A 115 18.28 -35.71 -4.44
C ASP A 115 17.41 -36.74 -5.15
N ALA A 116 16.09 -36.69 -4.99
CA ALA A 116 15.18 -37.57 -5.69
C ALA A 116 15.22 -37.31 -7.21
N PRO A 117 15.15 -38.40 -8.05
CA PRO A 117 15.15 -38.25 -9.49
C PRO A 117 14.12 -37.26 -10.01
N GLY A 118 14.56 -36.26 -10.78
CA GLY A 118 13.71 -35.25 -11.39
C GLY A 118 13.17 -34.14 -10.42
N ALA A 119 13.51 -34.20 -9.15
CA ALA A 119 13.04 -33.19 -8.15
C ALA A 119 13.59 -31.79 -8.46
N MET A 120 14.90 -31.65 -8.63
CA MET A 120 15.52 -30.35 -8.92
C MET A 120 15.11 -29.71 -10.26
N PRO A 121 14.97 -30.44 -11.38
CA PRO A 121 14.41 -29.89 -12.60
C PRO A 121 12.98 -29.37 -12.43
N ARG A 122 12.09 -30.08 -11.72
CA ARG A 122 10.73 -29.63 -11.39
C ARG A 122 10.75 -28.37 -10.54
N TRP A 123 11.57 -28.33 -9.48
CA TRP A 123 11.76 -27.17 -8.63
C TRP A 123 12.23 -25.94 -9.41
N ARG A 124 13.26 -26.07 -10.27
CA ARG A 124 13.75 -24.97 -11.09
C ARG A 124 12.71 -24.45 -12.08
N ARG A 125 11.86 -25.33 -12.62
CA ARG A 125 10.74 -24.93 -13.49
C ARG A 125 9.70 -24.13 -12.71
N TRP A 126 9.32 -24.61 -11.53
CA TRP A 126 8.39 -23.91 -10.63
C TRP A 126 8.95 -22.56 -10.19
N PHE A 127 10.18 -22.52 -9.71
CA PHE A 127 10.84 -21.28 -9.29
C PHE A 127 10.91 -20.24 -10.42
N ARG A 128 11.23 -20.68 -11.65
CA ARG A 128 11.23 -19.80 -12.83
C ARG A 128 9.82 -19.28 -13.14
N HIS A 129 8.80 -20.10 -12.98
CA HIS A 129 7.40 -19.68 -13.16
C HIS A 129 7.02 -18.58 -12.17
N VAL A 130 7.30 -18.79 -10.88
CA VAL A 130 7.05 -17.80 -9.82
C VAL A 130 7.82 -16.50 -10.07
N MET A 131 9.12 -16.60 -10.41
CA MET A 131 9.94 -15.42 -10.72
C MET A 131 9.40 -14.64 -11.91
N ARG A 132 8.95 -15.31 -12.96
CA ARG A 132 8.35 -14.66 -14.13
C ARG A 132 7.06 -13.98 -13.76
N ASP A 133 6.20 -14.62 -13.00
CA ASP A 133 4.95 -14.03 -12.50
C ASP A 133 5.22 -12.75 -11.70
N GLN A 134 6.15 -12.80 -10.75
CA GLN A 134 6.49 -11.65 -9.92
C GLN A 134 7.13 -10.49 -10.70
N LEU A 135 8.03 -10.78 -11.64
CA LEU A 135 8.79 -9.73 -12.34
C LEU A 135 8.09 -9.19 -13.59
N VAL A 136 7.28 -10.01 -14.28
CA VAL A 136 6.68 -9.64 -15.58
C VAL A 136 5.20 -9.27 -15.45
N VAL A 137 4.51 -9.83 -14.46
CA VAL A 137 3.09 -9.55 -14.26
C VAL A 137 2.89 -8.61 -13.06
N TRP A 138 3.33 -9.05 -11.89
CA TRP A 138 3.00 -8.37 -10.65
C TRP A 138 3.74 -7.04 -10.45
N MET A 139 5.04 -6.98 -10.69
CA MET A 139 5.82 -5.76 -10.55
C MET A 139 5.35 -4.64 -11.51
N PRO A 140 5.14 -4.87 -12.81
CA PRO A 140 4.58 -3.85 -13.69
C PRO A 140 3.16 -3.44 -13.30
N ALA A 141 2.31 -4.39 -12.88
CA ALA A 141 0.96 -4.10 -12.42
C ALA A 141 0.96 -3.19 -11.17
N CYS A 142 1.85 -3.44 -10.21
CA CYS A 142 2.02 -2.56 -9.05
C CYS A 142 2.50 -1.16 -9.46
N PHE A 143 3.48 -1.09 -10.36
CA PHE A 143 3.98 0.20 -10.86
C PHE A 143 2.87 1.02 -11.52
N ILE A 144 2.12 0.42 -12.45
CA ILE A 144 1.00 1.07 -13.13
C ILE A 144 -0.10 1.45 -12.13
N GLY A 145 -0.42 0.54 -11.20
CA GLY A 145 -1.45 0.75 -10.19
C GLY A 145 -1.15 1.88 -9.20
N ILE A 146 0.13 2.23 -9.01
CA ILE A 146 0.54 3.40 -8.21
C ILE A 146 0.66 4.64 -9.11
N ALA A 147 1.29 4.50 -10.27
CA ALA A 147 1.60 5.62 -11.13
C ALA A 147 0.34 6.29 -11.68
N LEU A 148 -0.62 5.52 -12.20
CA LEU A 148 -1.84 6.09 -12.80
C LEU A 148 -2.68 6.92 -11.82
N PRO A 149 -3.07 6.44 -10.63
CA PRO A 149 -3.80 7.26 -9.67
C PRO A 149 -3.01 8.48 -9.21
N SER A 150 -1.69 8.34 -9.05
CA SER A 150 -0.83 9.47 -8.67
C SER A 150 -0.78 10.53 -9.78
N MET A 151 -0.68 10.12 -11.04
CA MET A 151 -0.72 11.04 -12.18
C MET A 151 -2.09 11.72 -12.28
N LEU A 152 -3.19 10.98 -12.11
CA LEU A 152 -4.53 11.57 -12.08
C LEU A 152 -4.67 12.62 -10.96
N SER A 153 -4.16 12.33 -9.77
CA SER A 153 -4.20 13.30 -8.68
C SER A 153 -3.35 14.54 -8.97
N VAL A 154 -2.19 14.40 -9.58
CA VAL A 154 -1.33 15.54 -9.93
C VAL A 154 -1.94 16.37 -11.07
N GLU A 155 -2.60 15.71 -12.02
CA GLU A 155 -3.17 16.37 -13.21
C GLU A 155 -4.50 17.06 -12.92
N PHE A 156 -5.35 16.50 -12.08
CA PHE A 156 -6.73 16.96 -11.87
C PHE A 156 -7.01 17.61 -10.52
N LEU A 157 -6.01 17.71 -9.65
CA LEU A 157 -6.18 18.44 -8.38
C LEU A 157 -5.42 19.75 -8.43
N ASP A 158 -6.09 20.81 -7.97
CA ASP A 158 -5.45 22.10 -7.81
C ASP A 158 -4.30 22.03 -6.81
N ARG A 159 -3.25 22.74 -7.10
CA ARG A 159 -2.08 22.77 -6.24
C ARG A 159 -2.35 23.55 -4.98
N GLY A 160 -1.91 23.01 -3.85
CA GLY A 160 -2.17 23.56 -2.54
C GLY A 160 -3.52 23.17 -1.94
N THR A 161 -4.27 22.27 -2.58
CA THR A 161 -5.53 21.76 -2.03
C THR A 161 -5.28 21.04 -0.70
N VAL A 162 -5.96 21.50 0.35
CA VAL A 162 -5.94 20.88 1.68
C VAL A 162 -7.18 20.02 1.83
N VAL A 163 -7.01 18.80 2.35
CA VAL A 163 -8.14 17.89 2.62
C VAL A 163 -8.92 18.39 3.85
N PRO A 164 -10.12 18.98 3.68
CA PRO A 164 -10.86 19.58 4.80
C PRO A 164 -11.52 18.54 5.70
N ASP A 165 -11.93 17.39 5.16
CA ASP A 165 -12.61 16.33 5.89
C ASP A 165 -12.18 14.94 5.40
N LYS A 166 -12.33 13.96 6.28
CA LYS A 166 -11.94 12.57 6.07
C LYS A 166 -12.59 11.90 4.84
N TRP A 167 -13.78 12.34 4.44
CA TRP A 167 -14.52 11.77 3.32
C TRP A 167 -14.24 12.48 1.99
N VAL A 168 -13.84 13.73 2.03
CA VAL A 168 -13.55 14.53 0.84
C VAL A 168 -12.35 13.96 0.10
N ALA A 169 -11.34 13.46 0.80
CA ALA A 169 -10.19 12.81 0.17
C ALA A 169 -10.57 11.68 -0.79
N ALA A 170 -11.66 10.97 -0.54
CA ALA A 170 -12.12 9.86 -1.38
C ALA A 170 -12.71 10.33 -2.72
N THR A 171 -13.23 11.56 -2.79
CA THR A 171 -13.90 12.08 -3.99
C THR A 171 -13.07 13.12 -4.73
N MET A 172 -12.06 13.70 -4.11
CA MET A 172 -11.29 14.83 -4.65
C MET A 172 -10.82 14.60 -6.09
N THR A 173 -10.22 13.45 -6.39
CA THR A 173 -9.77 13.16 -7.76
C THR A 173 -10.94 13.05 -8.74
N ALA A 174 -12.08 12.51 -8.31
CA ALA A 174 -13.28 12.42 -9.14
C ALA A 174 -13.91 13.80 -9.35
N ASP A 175 -13.88 14.65 -8.34
CA ASP A 175 -14.34 16.05 -8.41
C ASP A 175 -13.49 16.81 -9.43
N GLY A 176 -12.15 16.72 -9.33
CA GLY A 176 -11.24 17.38 -10.27
C GLY A 176 -11.38 16.88 -11.71
N VAL A 177 -11.56 15.57 -11.90
CA VAL A 177 -11.86 15.02 -13.25
C VAL A 177 -13.17 15.56 -13.80
N ALA A 178 -14.22 15.65 -12.97
CA ALA A 178 -15.50 16.18 -13.39
C ALA A 178 -15.42 17.66 -13.80
N GLU A 179 -14.69 18.44 -13.04
CA GLU A 179 -14.43 19.88 -13.28
C GLU A 179 -13.67 20.08 -14.59
N ALA A 180 -12.56 19.36 -14.79
CA ALA A 180 -11.72 19.45 -15.96
C ALA A 180 -12.48 19.04 -17.26
N VAL A 181 -13.26 17.97 -17.20
CA VAL A 181 -14.05 17.51 -18.36
C VAL A 181 -15.21 18.47 -18.68
N ALA A 182 -15.71 19.18 -17.68
CA ALA A 182 -16.71 20.24 -17.88
C ALA A 182 -16.09 21.54 -18.43
N GLY A 183 -14.78 21.61 -18.60
CA GLY A 183 -14.05 22.74 -19.18
C GLY A 183 -13.52 23.74 -18.17
N LEU A 184 -13.49 23.38 -16.88
CA LEU A 184 -12.87 24.23 -15.86
C LEU A 184 -11.35 24.05 -15.89
N GLU A 185 -10.60 25.14 -15.90
CA GLU A 185 -9.14 25.10 -15.85
C GLU A 185 -8.68 24.84 -14.40
N ILE A 186 -7.64 24.02 -14.29
CA ILE A 186 -7.00 23.71 -13.01
C ILE A 186 -6.23 24.93 -12.53
N GLN A 187 -6.45 25.31 -11.27
CA GLN A 187 -5.76 26.46 -10.68
C GLN A 187 -4.38 26.06 -10.17
N ASP A 188 -3.35 26.72 -10.66
CA ASP A 188 -1.98 26.45 -10.24
C ASP A 188 -1.69 26.92 -8.81
N ASN A 189 -2.49 27.86 -8.28
CA ASN A 189 -2.26 28.39 -6.94
C ASN A 189 -3.54 28.99 -6.30
N LEU A 190 -4.30 28.18 -5.61
CA LEU A 190 -5.50 28.60 -4.89
C LEU A 190 -5.23 29.69 -3.82
N SER A 191 -4.01 29.76 -3.34
CA SER A 191 -3.64 30.66 -2.25
C SER A 191 -3.40 32.11 -2.70
N GLN A 192 -3.37 32.37 -4.01
CA GLN A 192 -3.24 33.71 -4.56
C GLN A 192 -4.61 34.38 -4.81
N LEU A 193 -5.68 33.62 -4.76
CA LEU A 193 -7.03 34.09 -4.99
C LEU A 193 -7.55 34.87 -3.77
N ASN A 194 -8.26 35.96 -4.04
CA ASN A 194 -8.99 36.66 -3.00
C ASN A 194 -10.32 35.95 -2.67
N ALA A 195 -11.03 36.42 -1.62
CA ALA A 195 -12.26 35.76 -1.13
C ALA A 195 -13.39 35.72 -2.19
N ASP A 196 -13.51 36.78 -2.99
CA ASP A 196 -14.54 36.87 -4.03
C ASP A 196 -14.22 35.93 -5.21
N GLU A 197 -12.94 35.83 -5.59
CA GLU A 197 -12.46 34.87 -6.60
C GLU A 197 -12.63 33.43 -6.16
N ILE A 198 -12.37 33.11 -4.89
CA ILE A 198 -12.62 31.78 -4.33
C ILE A 198 -14.12 31.46 -4.38
N ALA A 199 -14.98 32.38 -4.01
CA ALA A 199 -16.43 32.18 -4.01
C ALA A 199 -16.97 31.95 -5.44
N SER A 200 -16.48 32.71 -6.43
CA SER A 200 -16.86 32.49 -7.83
C SER A 200 -16.36 31.14 -8.36
N LEU A 201 -15.12 30.77 -8.02
CA LEU A 201 -14.55 29.49 -8.42
C LEU A 201 -15.32 28.30 -7.81
N GLU A 202 -15.75 28.39 -6.53
CA GLU A 202 -16.58 27.35 -5.92
C GLU A 202 -17.93 27.21 -6.60
N GLN A 203 -18.54 28.31 -7.04
CA GLN A 203 -19.78 28.25 -7.81
C GLN A 203 -19.57 27.58 -9.17
N ASP A 204 -18.54 27.97 -9.92
CA ASP A 204 -18.20 27.36 -11.21
C ASP A 204 -17.93 25.87 -11.07
N ARG A 205 -17.26 25.44 -10.00
CA ARG A 205 -17.01 24.03 -9.68
C ARG A 205 -18.31 23.26 -9.43
N LEU A 206 -19.23 23.85 -8.65
CA LEU A 206 -20.53 23.23 -8.39
C LEU A 206 -21.33 23.04 -9.69
N GLU A 207 -21.30 24.04 -10.57
CA GLU A 207 -21.95 23.97 -11.89
C GLU A 207 -21.29 22.89 -12.75
N ALA A 208 -19.97 22.86 -12.84
CA ALA A 208 -19.21 21.84 -13.56
C ALA A 208 -19.52 20.42 -13.09
N ARG A 209 -19.48 20.19 -11.78
CA ARG A 209 -19.82 18.87 -11.17
C ARG A 209 -21.29 18.50 -11.39
N SER A 210 -22.20 19.46 -11.42
CA SER A 210 -23.63 19.24 -11.65
C SER A 210 -23.98 19.01 -13.12
N SER A 211 -23.10 19.35 -14.05
CA SER A 211 -23.29 19.13 -15.48
C SER A 211 -23.46 17.64 -15.80
N GLY A 212 -24.19 17.31 -16.88
CA GLY A 212 -24.42 15.90 -17.26
C GLY A 212 -23.12 15.13 -17.51
N ILE A 213 -22.17 15.78 -18.18
CA ILE A 213 -20.87 15.18 -18.50
C ILE A 213 -19.99 15.08 -17.25
N GLY A 214 -19.94 16.11 -16.41
CA GLY A 214 -19.19 16.12 -15.15
C GLY A 214 -19.65 14.98 -14.23
N ARG A 215 -20.95 14.82 -13.99
CA ARG A 215 -21.49 13.73 -13.18
C ARG A 215 -21.19 12.35 -13.73
N MET A 216 -21.22 12.18 -15.05
CA MET A 216 -20.88 10.92 -15.69
C MET A 216 -19.41 10.54 -15.43
N PHE A 217 -18.48 11.45 -15.62
CA PHE A 217 -17.06 11.20 -15.39
C PHE A 217 -16.73 11.05 -13.91
N TRP A 218 -17.38 11.82 -13.02
CA TRP A 218 -17.31 11.65 -11.58
C TRP A 218 -17.68 10.21 -11.17
N PHE A 219 -18.85 9.75 -11.63
CA PHE A 219 -19.31 8.40 -11.33
C PHE A 219 -18.35 7.33 -11.86
N PHE A 220 -17.87 7.46 -13.09
CA PHE A 220 -16.91 6.49 -13.65
C PHE A 220 -15.61 6.47 -12.88
N THR A 221 -15.09 7.61 -12.45
CA THR A 221 -13.85 7.69 -11.66
C THR A 221 -14.03 6.99 -10.32
N ILE A 222 -15.09 7.26 -9.58
CA ILE A 222 -15.42 6.57 -8.32
C ILE A 222 -15.65 5.08 -8.54
N PHE A 223 -16.37 4.72 -9.59
CA PHE A 223 -16.66 3.33 -9.91
C PHE A 223 -15.39 2.55 -10.28
N CYS A 224 -14.48 3.13 -11.04
CA CYS A 224 -13.17 2.54 -11.32
C CYS A 224 -12.37 2.32 -10.01
N GLY A 225 -12.34 3.31 -9.14
CA GLY A 225 -11.72 3.18 -7.82
C GLY A 225 -12.34 2.05 -7.00
N PHE A 226 -13.67 1.95 -6.99
CA PHE A 226 -14.39 0.87 -6.32
C PHE A 226 -14.06 -0.51 -6.91
N LEU A 227 -14.01 -0.65 -8.24
CA LEU A 227 -13.66 -1.91 -8.91
C LEU A 227 -12.23 -2.36 -8.61
N VAL A 228 -11.31 -1.44 -8.33
CA VAL A 228 -9.94 -1.77 -7.92
C VAL A 228 -9.89 -2.16 -6.44
N LEU A 229 -10.53 -1.37 -5.58
CA LEU A 229 -10.40 -1.53 -4.12
C LEU A 229 -11.25 -2.68 -3.57
N ALA A 230 -12.47 -2.87 -4.04
CA ALA A 230 -13.39 -3.86 -3.46
C ALA A 230 -12.90 -5.31 -3.58
N PRO A 231 -12.44 -5.79 -4.76
CA PRO A 231 -11.86 -7.13 -4.87
C PRO A 231 -10.56 -7.27 -4.07
N SER A 232 -9.72 -6.23 -4.06
CA SER A 232 -8.47 -6.22 -3.29
C SER A 232 -8.73 -6.33 -1.80
N MET A 233 -9.71 -5.61 -1.26
CA MET A 233 -10.11 -5.70 0.15
C MET A 233 -10.65 -7.08 0.50
N SER A 234 -11.50 -7.66 -0.36
CA SER A 234 -12.07 -8.99 -0.13
C SER A 234 -10.98 -10.08 -0.08
N THR A 235 -10.05 -10.07 -1.03
CA THR A 235 -8.94 -11.04 -1.08
C THR A 235 -7.95 -10.84 0.07
N SER A 236 -7.69 -9.60 0.45
CA SER A 236 -6.82 -9.29 1.59
C SER A 236 -7.44 -9.76 2.91
N ALA A 237 -8.73 -9.50 3.12
CA ALA A 237 -9.45 -9.95 4.31
C ALA A 237 -9.46 -11.49 4.42
N ASP A 238 -9.82 -12.20 3.34
CA ASP A 238 -9.79 -13.67 3.31
C ASP A 238 -8.37 -14.21 3.59
N GLY A 239 -7.35 -13.62 2.97
CA GLY A 239 -5.96 -14.01 3.20
C GLY A 239 -5.50 -13.80 4.65
N ILE A 240 -5.88 -12.69 5.29
CA ILE A 240 -5.57 -12.42 6.71
C ILE A 240 -6.28 -13.42 7.62
N ILE A 241 -7.56 -13.67 7.38
CA ILE A 241 -8.37 -14.60 8.20
C ILE A 241 -7.80 -16.01 8.10
N ARG A 242 -7.47 -16.49 6.91
CA ARG A 242 -6.83 -17.80 6.70
C ARG A 242 -5.52 -17.96 7.48
N ARG A 243 -4.70 -16.91 7.52
CA ARG A 243 -3.45 -16.92 8.32
C ARG A 243 -3.74 -17.05 9.82
N TRP A 244 -4.70 -16.30 10.33
CA TRP A 244 -5.09 -16.44 11.74
C TRP A 244 -5.64 -17.82 12.04
N VAL A 245 -6.43 -18.40 11.14
CA VAL A 245 -6.88 -19.79 11.26
C VAL A 245 -5.71 -20.77 11.30
N ASP A 246 -4.73 -20.62 10.40
CA ASP A 246 -3.50 -21.43 10.38
C ASP A 246 -2.74 -21.31 11.72
N VAL A 247 -2.55 -20.09 12.22
CA VAL A 247 -1.85 -19.86 13.49
C VAL A 247 -2.59 -20.53 14.66
N PHE A 248 -3.88 -20.29 14.78
CA PHE A 248 -4.69 -20.87 15.87
C PHE A 248 -4.74 -22.39 15.78
N TRP A 249 -4.92 -22.94 14.59
CA TRP A 249 -4.95 -24.37 14.36
C TRP A 249 -3.61 -25.06 14.68
N THR A 250 -2.51 -24.40 14.32
CA THR A 250 -1.16 -24.93 14.57
C THR A 250 -0.77 -24.83 16.03
N THR A 251 -1.17 -23.76 16.72
CA THR A 251 -0.72 -23.46 18.09
C THR A 251 -1.56 -24.16 19.15
N SER A 252 -2.86 -24.40 18.89
CA SER A 252 -3.80 -24.92 19.87
C SER A 252 -4.06 -26.43 19.72
N ASP A 253 -3.63 -27.22 20.69
CA ASP A 253 -3.92 -28.66 20.74
C ASP A 253 -5.44 -28.96 20.76
N ARG A 254 -6.22 -28.08 21.39
CA ARG A 254 -7.68 -28.22 21.44
C ARG A 254 -8.32 -28.06 20.06
N LEU A 255 -7.84 -27.15 19.24
CA LEU A 255 -8.36 -26.97 17.89
C LEU A 255 -7.91 -28.11 16.97
N ARG A 256 -6.68 -28.58 17.11
CA ARG A 256 -6.16 -29.75 16.37
C ARG A 256 -6.93 -31.03 16.62
N SER A 257 -7.49 -31.20 17.82
CA SER A 257 -8.30 -32.35 18.16
C SER A 257 -9.75 -32.32 17.63
N MET A 258 -10.16 -31.17 17.05
CA MET A 258 -11.47 -31.01 16.43
C MET A 258 -11.56 -31.71 15.07
N PRO A 259 -12.73 -32.10 14.61
CA PRO A 259 -12.92 -32.65 13.28
C PRO A 259 -12.59 -31.59 12.23
N PRO A 260 -12.08 -31.98 11.02
CA PRO A 260 -11.67 -31.05 9.97
C PRO A 260 -12.73 -30.00 9.60
N GLY A 261 -14.01 -30.36 9.63
CA GLY A 261 -15.11 -29.42 9.37
C GLY A 261 -15.23 -28.27 10.37
N ALA A 262 -14.63 -28.39 11.57
CA ALA A 262 -14.63 -27.32 12.59
C ALA A 262 -13.77 -26.11 12.18
N ILE A 263 -12.87 -26.24 11.20
CA ILE A 263 -12.08 -25.13 10.64
C ILE A 263 -13.00 -24.00 10.17
N LYS A 264 -14.12 -24.32 9.55
CA LYS A 264 -15.11 -23.32 9.07
C LYS A 264 -15.62 -22.46 10.24
N ILE A 265 -15.88 -23.07 11.39
CA ILE A 265 -16.37 -22.34 12.57
C ILE A 265 -15.30 -21.36 13.07
N VAL A 266 -14.04 -21.80 13.10
CA VAL A 266 -12.92 -20.95 13.50
C VAL A 266 -12.76 -19.79 12.52
N TYR A 267 -12.84 -20.06 11.22
CA TYR A 267 -12.78 -19.03 10.16
C TYR A 267 -13.86 -17.95 10.36
N PHE A 268 -15.12 -18.33 10.52
CA PHE A 268 -16.21 -17.36 10.68
C PHE A 268 -16.13 -16.59 12.00
N ARG A 269 -15.62 -17.20 13.07
CA ARG A 269 -15.38 -16.49 14.34
C ARG A 269 -14.28 -15.43 14.18
N VAL A 270 -13.19 -15.77 13.51
CA VAL A 270 -12.10 -14.82 13.22
C VAL A 270 -12.61 -13.71 12.31
N LEU A 271 -13.41 -14.04 11.29
CA LEU A 271 -14.03 -13.04 10.41
C LEU A 271 -14.93 -12.08 11.20
N ALA A 272 -15.78 -12.58 12.08
CA ALA A 272 -16.66 -11.76 12.89
C ALA A 272 -15.88 -10.81 13.82
N CYS A 273 -14.84 -11.32 14.48
CA CYS A 273 -13.95 -10.50 15.30
C CYS A 273 -13.22 -9.43 14.47
N TYR A 274 -12.73 -9.79 13.30
CA TYR A 274 -12.05 -8.87 12.39
C TYR A 274 -12.99 -7.77 11.89
N ALA A 275 -14.21 -8.13 11.48
CA ALA A 275 -15.23 -7.18 11.04
C ALA A 275 -15.66 -6.24 12.17
N ALA A 276 -15.90 -6.76 13.37
CA ALA A 276 -16.26 -5.96 14.53
C ALA A 276 -15.13 -4.98 14.90
N PHE A 277 -13.88 -5.44 14.92
CA PHE A 277 -12.73 -4.59 15.18
C PHE A 277 -12.59 -3.50 14.11
N GLY A 278 -12.70 -3.84 12.83
CA GLY A 278 -12.63 -2.88 11.72
C GLY A 278 -13.73 -1.83 11.80
N PHE A 279 -14.96 -2.24 12.11
CA PHE A 279 -16.08 -1.32 12.30
C PHE A 279 -15.81 -0.32 13.44
N VAL A 280 -15.40 -0.82 14.61
CA VAL A 280 -15.08 0.03 15.76
C VAL A 280 -13.93 0.98 15.44
N ALA A 281 -12.87 0.48 14.79
CA ALA A 281 -11.72 1.31 14.41
C ALA A 281 -12.13 2.47 13.50
N LEU A 282 -12.98 2.21 12.50
CA LEU A 282 -13.49 3.24 11.57
C LEU A 282 -14.44 4.25 12.23
N CYS A 283 -15.15 3.82 13.28
CA CYS A 283 -15.99 4.76 14.04
C CYS A 283 -15.19 5.70 14.94
N LEU A 284 -14.04 5.24 15.44
CA LEU A 284 -13.23 5.97 16.43
C LEU A 284 -12.17 6.87 15.79
N ASN A 285 -11.66 6.52 14.61
CA ASN A 285 -10.52 7.20 14.01
C ASN A 285 -10.81 7.64 12.57
N LYS A 286 -10.04 8.64 12.11
CA LYS A 286 -10.06 9.05 10.71
C LYS A 286 -9.31 8.00 9.85
N PRO A 287 -9.78 7.72 8.62
CA PRO A 287 -9.15 6.73 7.73
C PRO A 287 -7.67 7.02 7.44
N ASP A 288 -7.27 8.28 7.30
CA ASP A 288 -5.88 8.69 7.05
C ASP A 288 -4.97 8.42 8.25
N GLU A 289 -5.46 8.62 9.48
CA GLU A 289 -4.74 8.28 10.70
C GLU A 289 -4.55 6.77 10.84
N LEU A 290 -5.63 6.00 10.61
CA LEU A 290 -5.56 4.55 10.60
C LEU A 290 -4.56 4.04 9.56
N LEU A 291 -4.52 4.67 8.38
CA LEU A 291 -3.57 4.34 7.33
C LEU A 291 -2.13 4.59 7.79
N LYS A 292 -1.84 5.73 8.41
CA LYS A 292 -0.50 6.05 8.94
C LYS A 292 -0.04 5.04 10.00
N TYR A 293 -0.92 4.69 10.96
CA TYR A 293 -0.59 3.69 11.98
C TYR A 293 -0.39 2.30 11.37
N ALA A 294 -1.32 1.86 10.52
CA ALA A 294 -1.23 0.55 9.88
C ALA A 294 0.03 0.41 9.03
N THR A 295 0.37 1.42 8.25
CA THR A 295 1.55 1.40 7.36
C THR A 295 2.86 1.46 8.15
N THR A 296 2.90 2.16 9.27
CA THR A 296 4.06 2.13 10.17
C THR A 296 4.27 0.72 10.75
N ILE A 297 3.19 0.06 11.20
CA ILE A 297 3.25 -1.33 11.68
C ILE A 297 3.67 -2.27 10.54
N TYR A 298 3.18 -2.06 9.32
CA TYR A 298 3.57 -2.85 8.15
C TYR A 298 5.06 -2.74 7.84
N ASN A 299 5.66 -1.57 7.95
CA ASN A 299 7.10 -1.39 7.76
C ASN A 299 7.91 -2.17 8.80
N TYR A 300 7.50 -2.18 10.07
CA TYR A 300 8.12 -3.05 11.08
C TYR A 300 7.99 -4.53 10.72
N ALA A 301 6.79 -4.96 10.35
CA ALA A 301 6.52 -6.34 9.98
C ALA A 301 7.34 -6.78 8.76
N LEU A 302 7.46 -5.93 7.73
CA LEU A 302 8.27 -6.18 6.54
C LEU A 302 9.76 -6.29 6.91
N GLY A 303 10.26 -5.35 7.70
CA GLY A 303 11.66 -5.34 8.11
C GLY A 303 12.04 -6.60 8.87
N ILE A 304 11.26 -6.96 9.89
CA ILE A 304 11.46 -8.19 10.67
C ILE A 304 11.32 -9.43 9.78
N SER A 305 10.32 -9.48 8.91
CA SER A 305 10.05 -10.63 8.03
C SER A 305 11.18 -10.86 7.02
N CYS A 306 11.79 -9.81 6.47
CA CYS A 306 12.92 -9.94 5.58
C CYS A 306 14.09 -10.64 6.27
N ILE A 307 14.44 -10.22 7.50
CA ILE A 307 15.53 -10.81 8.29
C ILE A 307 15.16 -12.24 8.70
N HIS A 308 13.94 -12.44 9.20
CA HIS A 308 13.44 -13.76 9.58
C HIS A 308 13.46 -14.75 8.41
N THR A 309 13.09 -14.30 7.21
CA THR A 309 13.15 -15.13 6.00
C THR A 309 14.55 -15.61 5.69
N VAL A 310 15.58 -14.79 5.90
CA VAL A 310 16.97 -15.21 5.73
C VAL A 310 17.37 -16.27 6.76
N ILE A 311 16.94 -16.11 8.02
CA ILE A 311 17.19 -17.08 9.10
C ILE A 311 16.53 -18.41 8.78
N VAL A 312 15.25 -18.41 8.44
CA VAL A 312 14.47 -19.61 8.10
C VAL A 312 15.07 -20.30 6.86
N ASN A 313 15.43 -19.54 5.84
CA ASN A 313 16.05 -20.08 4.62
C ASN A 313 17.33 -20.85 4.93
N ARG A 314 18.16 -20.34 5.83
CA ARG A 314 19.43 -21.00 6.24
C ARG A 314 19.20 -22.16 7.19
N ALA A 315 18.25 -22.04 8.11
CA ALA A 315 18.06 -23.02 9.18
C ALA A 315 17.26 -24.26 8.73
N LEU A 316 16.23 -24.04 7.89
CA LEU A 316 15.26 -25.09 7.57
C LEU A 316 15.41 -25.68 6.17
N LEU A 317 15.99 -24.95 5.21
CA LEU A 317 16.10 -25.45 3.84
C LEU A 317 17.42 -26.20 3.60
N PRO A 318 17.37 -27.33 2.87
CA PRO A 318 18.57 -27.99 2.36
C PRO A 318 19.42 -27.02 1.53
N GLN A 319 20.74 -27.12 1.61
CA GLN A 319 21.67 -26.20 0.93
C GLN A 319 21.37 -26.01 -0.57
N LYS A 320 20.91 -27.06 -1.25
CA LYS A 320 20.54 -27.02 -2.68
C LYS A 320 19.32 -26.13 -2.98
N LEU A 321 18.48 -25.86 -1.99
CA LEU A 321 17.26 -25.07 -2.10
C LEU A 321 17.41 -23.65 -1.51
N GLN A 322 18.50 -23.40 -0.80
CA GLN A 322 18.75 -22.08 -0.20
C GLN A 322 18.92 -21.00 -1.27
N ALA A 323 18.41 -19.82 -0.98
CA ALA A 323 18.61 -18.65 -1.82
C ALA A 323 20.10 -18.29 -1.91
N LYS A 324 20.53 -17.76 -3.05
CA LYS A 324 21.91 -17.30 -3.24
C LYS A 324 22.24 -16.16 -2.31
N GLY A 325 23.54 -16.03 -1.96
CA GLY A 325 24.01 -15.01 -1.01
C GLY A 325 23.63 -13.58 -1.39
N VAL A 326 23.61 -13.24 -2.68
CA VAL A 326 23.17 -11.91 -3.17
C VAL A 326 21.71 -11.63 -2.79
N ILE A 327 20.82 -12.62 -2.93
CA ILE A 327 19.41 -12.47 -2.53
C ILE A 327 19.28 -12.29 -1.02
N GLN A 328 20.09 -13.03 -0.24
CA GLN A 328 20.09 -12.91 1.22
C GLN A 328 20.57 -11.53 1.69
N VAL A 329 21.64 -11.02 1.06
CA VAL A 329 22.15 -9.66 1.34
C VAL A 329 21.09 -8.61 0.97
N ALA A 330 20.47 -8.73 -0.20
CA ALA A 330 19.40 -7.83 -0.61
C ALA A 330 18.22 -7.84 0.38
N LEU A 331 17.78 -9.02 0.84
CA LEU A 331 16.73 -9.13 1.85
C LEU A 331 17.11 -8.45 3.17
N CYS A 332 18.36 -8.62 3.63
CA CYS A 332 18.83 -7.93 4.83
C CYS A 332 18.84 -6.40 4.64
N MET A 333 19.30 -5.91 3.49
CA MET A 333 19.33 -4.47 3.19
C MET A 333 17.91 -3.90 3.15
N PHE A 334 16.98 -4.56 2.48
CA PHE A 334 15.57 -4.14 2.47
C PHE A 334 14.95 -4.22 3.87
N GLY A 335 15.26 -5.26 4.63
CA GLY A 335 14.82 -5.37 6.02
C GLY A 335 15.26 -4.19 6.88
N LEU A 336 16.53 -3.80 6.79
CA LEU A 336 17.06 -2.64 7.49
C LEU A 336 16.44 -1.32 7.00
N PHE A 337 16.22 -1.19 5.69
CA PHE A 337 15.55 -0.03 5.10
C PHE A 337 14.12 0.14 5.65
N PHE A 338 13.31 -0.92 5.65
CA PHE A 338 11.94 -0.86 6.19
C PHE A 338 11.94 -0.55 7.70
N LEU A 339 12.85 -1.14 8.48
CA LEU A 339 12.99 -0.82 9.89
C LEU A 339 13.40 0.64 10.13
N PHE A 340 14.32 1.16 9.34
CA PHE A 340 14.71 2.57 9.39
C PHE A 340 13.51 3.50 9.15
N ILE A 341 12.75 3.28 8.07
CA ILE A 341 11.55 4.06 7.75
C ILE A 341 10.51 3.95 8.88
N ALA A 342 10.29 2.74 9.43
CA ALA A 342 9.36 2.51 10.53
C ALA A 342 9.76 3.30 11.79
N VAL A 343 11.04 3.26 12.16
CA VAL A 343 11.56 3.99 13.33
C VAL A 343 11.43 5.50 13.12
N MET A 344 11.81 6.03 11.95
CA MET A 344 11.71 7.46 11.65
C MET A 344 10.24 7.92 11.68
N SER A 345 9.31 7.16 11.09
CA SER A 345 7.88 7.44 11.16
C SER A 345 7.35 7.45 12.59
N THR A 346 7.80 6.49 13.41
CA THR A 346 7.41 6.41 14.83
C THR A 346 7.92 7.61 15.62
N LEU A 347 9.20 7.95 15.50
CA LEU A 347 9.81 9.09 16.19
C LEU A 347 9.09 10.39 15.82
N ARG A 348 8.72 10.57 14.56
CA ARG A 348 7.95 11.72 14.11
C ARG A 348 6.53 11.75 14.70
N THR A 349 5.86 10.60 14.74
CA THR A 349 4.50 10.49 15.31
C THR A 349 4.48 10.90 16.79
N PHE A 350 5.53 10.58 17.53
CA PHE A 350 5.68 10.97 18.94
C PHE A 350 6.37 12.33 19.15
N SER A 351 6.56 13.10 18.08
CA SER A 351 7.18 14.43 18.13
C SER A 351 8.56 14.46 18.78
N VAL A 352 9.35 13.40 18.58
CA VAL A 352 10.73 13.29 19.07
C VAL A 352 11.70 14.00 18.12
N ILE A 353 11.36 14.03 16.80
CA ILE A 353 12.11 14.68 15.72
C ILE A 353 11.16 15.49 14.84
#